data_8d76eb4620a2a162c813e4f6634a21a7
#
_entry.id   8d76eb4620a2a162c813e4f6634a21a7
#
_cell.length_a   1.000
_cell.length_b   1.000
_cell.length_c   1.000
_cell.angle_alpha   90.00
_cell.angle_beta   90.00
_cell.angle_gamma   90.00
#
_symmetry.space_group_name_H-M   'P 1'
#
loop_
_entity.id
_entity.type
_entity.pdbx_description
1 polymer ?
#
loop_
_entity_poly.entity_id
_entity_poly.type
_entity_poly.pdbx_seq_one_letter_code
_entity_poly.pdbx_strand_id
1 'polypeptide(L)'
;GSEYQSWNKDALVIIKAPTGCGKSHFILNELLNYAMQQGRRILYLVNRTILKDQLIKKCNEQVAELCIRYGQIIKIWDYIRICTYQEIEQKLKCGNADPLNANIQDEKGNPIESYYYVVYDECHYFYADADFNPGTEISYVYLTQSFRHVVQIFMSATIENMEEKIKKDLTYTVGFKLHLKPFKKYEMEIDYDYVDLHYIADNKEILELIKTEKNEKWLIFTDNIDKGNELAKDIRN
;
A
#
# COMPACT_ATOMS: atom_id res chain seq x y z
N GLY A 1 -5.77 17.62 -5.06
CA GLY A 1 -5.35 18.23 -6.30
C GLY A 1 -5.13 17.21 -7.39
N SER A 2 -5.09 17.63 -8.64
CA SER A 2 -4.94 16.78 -9.84
C SER A 2 -3.47 16.54 -10.25
N GLU A 3 -2.52 16.74 -9.35
CA GLU A 3 -1.08 16.61 -9.64
C GLU A 3 -0.66 15.22 -10.14
N TYR A 4 -1.37 14.17 -9.73
CA TYR A 4 -1.13 12.80 -10.19
C TYR A 4 -1.25 12.65 -11.72
N GLN A 5 -2.00 13.53 -12.38
CA GLN A 5 -2.14 13.55 -13.83
C GLN A 5 -0.84 13.96 -14.54
N SER A 6 0.05 14.66 -13.83
CA SER A 6 1.37 15.07 -14.33
C SER A 6 2.48 14.04 -14.08
N TRP A 7 2.19 12.90 -13.42
CA TRP A 7 3.19 11.89 -13.17
C TRP A 7 3.55 11.16 -14.46
N ASN A 8 4.74 11.40 -14.91
CA ASN A 8 5.28 10.76 -16.10
C ASN A 8 5.91 9.41 -15.74
N LYS A 9 6.17 8.58 -16.77
CA LYS A 9 7.00 7.38 -16.63
C LYS A 9 8.29 7.73 -15.89
N ASP A 10 8.83 6.77 -15.16
CA ASP A 10 10.00 6.92 -14.29
C ASP A 10 9.77 7.80 -13.03
N ALA A 11 8.58 8.34 -12.80
CA ALA A 11 8.34 9.10 -11.59
C ALA A 11 8.39 8.20 -10.35
N LEU A 12 9.10 8.66 -9.33
CA LEU A 12 9.11 8.10 -7.99
C LEU A 12 8.26 8.98 -7.09
N VAL A 13 7.18 8.42 -6.59
CA VAL A 13 6.21 9.12 -5.74
C VAL A 13 6.20 8.51 -4.36
N ILE A 14 6.36 9.33 -3.33
CA ILE A 14 6.21 8.93 -1.94
C ILE A 14 5.00 9.64 -1.35
N ILE A 15 4.09 8.87 -0.73
CA ILE A 15 2.93 9.37 -0.01
C ILE A 15 3.04 8.92 1.45
N LYS A 16 3.50 9.82 2.30
CA LYS A 16 3.51 9.65 3.75
C LYS A 16 2.18 10.18 4.29
N ALA A 17 1.35 9.29 4.74
CA ALA A 17 0.06 9.67 5.29
C ALA A 17 -0.47 8.61 6.25
N PRO A 18 -1.10 9.00 7.35
CA PRO A 18 -1.56 8.09 8.39
C PRO A 18 -2.62 7.10 7.92
N THR A 19 -2.91 6.11 8.75
CA THR A 19 -4.02 5.19 8.51
C THR A 19 -5.35 5.95 8.55
N GLY A 20 -6.26 5.63 7.64
CA GLY A 20 -7.58 6.27 7.58
C GLY A 20 -7.65 7.61 6.83
N CYS A 21 -6.53 8.21 6.42
CA CYS A 21 -6.50 9.49 5.71
C CYS A 21 -6.91 9.44 4.22
N GLY A 22 -7.38 8.30 3.73
CA GLY A 22 -7.89 8.19 2.35
C GLY A 22 -6.89 7.73 1.30
N LYS A 23 -5.69 7.18 1.66
CA LYS A 23 -4.72 6.66 0.68
C LYS A 23 -5.36 5.71 -0.35
N SER A 24 -6.04 4.68 0.13
CA SER A 24 -6.70 3.70 -0.75
C SER A 24 -7.87 4.30 -1.53
N HIS A 25 -8.59 5.26 -0.94
CA HIS A 25 -9.64 6.01 -1.64
C HIS A 25 -9.06 6.79 -2.82
N PHE A 26 -7.94 7.49 -2.63
CA PHE A 26 -7.24 8.18 -3.71
C PHE A 26 -6.87 7.23 -4.86
N ILE A 27 -6.29 6.07 -4.54
CA ILE A 27 -5.89 5.10 -5.57
C ILE A 27 -7.10 4.56 -6.34
N LEU A 28 -8.17 4.17 -5.64
CA LEU A 28 -9.32 3.51 -6.28
C LEU A 28 -10.27 4.50 -6.98
N ASN A 29 -10.47 5.71 -6.44
CA ASN A 29 -11.45 6.65 -6.98
C ASN A 29 -10.84 7.72 -7.89
N GLU A 30 -9.61 8.16 -7.62
CA GLU A 30 -8.96 9.20 -8.42
C GLU A 30 -8.01 8.62 -9.46
N LEU A 31 -6.97 7.93 -8.99
CA LEU A 31 -5.92 7.43 -9.87
C LEU A 31 -6.43 6.36 -10.83
N LEU A 32 -7.27 5.42 -10.36
CA LEU A 32 -7.82 4.35 -11.19
C LEU A 32 -8.76 4.92 -12.28
N ASN A 33 -9.64 5.85 -11.93
CA ASN A 33 -10.50 6.50 -12.92
C ASN A 33 -9.68 7.22 -14.00
N TYR A 34 -8.63 7.93 -13.59
CA TYR A 34 -7.72 8.56 -14.54
C TYR A 34 -6.98 7.54 -15.40
N ALA A 35 -6.47 6.47 -14.78
CA ALA A 35 -5.79 5.39 -15.50
C ALA A 35 -6.70 4.73 -16.54
N MET A 36 -7.96 4.47 -16.21
CA MET A 36 -8.97 3.94 -17.13
C MET A 36 -9.20 4.87 -18.31
N GLN A 37 -9.34 6.18 -18.08
CA GLN A 37 -9.51 7.19 -19.14
C GLN A 37 -8.29 7.23 -20.08
N GLN A 38 -7.10 6.96 -19.57
CA GLN A 38 -5.85 6.96 -20.34
C GLN A 38 -5.48 5.58 -20.92
N GLY A 39 -6.32 4.54 -20.73
CA GLY A 39 -6.01 3.17 -21.15
C GLY A 39 -4.80 2.57 -20.39
N ARG A 40 -4.51 3.02 -19.17
CA ARG A 40 -3.35 2.64 -18.36
C ARG A 40 -3.74 1.63 -17.29
N ARG A 41 -2.80 0.77 -16.90
CA ARG A 41 -3.04 -0.26 -15.89
C ARG A 41 -2.29 0.04 -14.59
N ILE A 42 -2.90 -0.36 -13.48
CA ILE A 42 -2.36 -0.23 -12.12
C ILE A 42 -2.07 -1.63 -11.56
N LEU A 43 -0.88 -1.83 -11.01
CA LEU A 43 -0.57 -2.91 -10.09
C LEU A 43 -0.64 -2.36 -8.66
N TYR A 44 -1.54 -2.89 -7.84
CA TYR A 44 -1.71 -2.46 -6.46
C TYR A 44 -1.25 -3.58 -5.52
N LEU A 45 -0.20 -3.31 -4.77
CA LEU A 45 0.47 -4.25 -3.89
C LEU A 45 0.16 -3.92 -2.44
N VAL A 46 -0.23 -4.93 -1.67
CA VAL A 46 -0.57 -4.82 -0.24
C VAL A 46 0.17 -5.87 0.59
N ASN A 47 0.31 -5.61 1.88
CA ASN A 47 1.04 -6.50 2.79
C ASN A 47 0.19 -7.61 3.43
N ARG A 48 -1.14 -7.59 3.29
CA ARG A 48 -2.04 -8.56 3.95
C ARG A 48 -3.20 -8.98 3.06
N THR A 49 -3.56 -10.26 3.12
CA THR A 49 -4.70 -10.82 2.39
C THR A 49 -6.02 -10.14 2.75
N ILE A 50 -6.24 -9.82 4.03
CA ILE A 50 -7.46 -9.10 4.48
C ILE A 50 -7.58 -7.75 3.78
N LEU A 51 -6.50 -7.00 3.63
CA LEU A 51 -6.52 -5.71 2.91
C LEU A 51 -6.81 -5.92 1.42
N LYS A 52 -6.22 -6.94 0.80
CA LYS A 52 -6.51 -7.32 -0.58
C LYS A 52 -8.00 -7.59 -0.78
N ASP A 53 -8.61 -8.41 0.09
CA ASP A 53 -10.03 -8.77 0.00
C ASP A 53 -10.94 -7.54 0.19
N GLN A 54 -10.59 -6.64 1.11
CA GLN A 54 -11.29 -5.38 1.30
C GLN A 54 -11.22 -4.46 0.06
N LEU A 55 -10.06 -4.38 -0.59
CA LEU A 55 -9.89 -3.60 -1.81
C LEU A 55 -10.67 -4.21 -2.97
N ILE A 56 -10.65 -5.53 -3.13
CA ILE A 56 -11.43 -6.25 -4.14
C ILE A 56 -12.93 -5.98 -3.93
N LYS A 57 -13.40 -6.04 -2.70
CA LYS A 57 -14.80 -5.74 -2.36
C LYS A 57 -15.16 -4.31 -2.77
N LYS A 58 -14.34 -3.32 -2.40
CA LYS A 58 -14.54 -1.91 -2.79
C LYS A 58 -14.55 -1.71 -4.31
N CYS A 59 -13.65 -2.37 -5.05
CA CYS A 59 -13.66 -2.31 -6.52
C CYS A 59 -14.95 -2.88 -7.10
N ASN A 60 -15.46 -4.00 -6.57
CA ASN A 60 -16.71 -4.60 -7.04
C ASN A 60 -17.92 -3.70 -6.74
N GLU A 61 -17.97 -3.06 -5.56
CA GLU A 61 -19.00 -2.08 -5.20
C GLU A 61 -18.96 -0.88 -6.16
N GLN A 62 -17.77 -0.35 -6.45
CA GLN A 62 -17.59 0.74 -7.41
C GLN A 62 -18.04 0.36 -8.84
N VAL A 63 -17.69 -0.86 -9.30
CA VAL A 63 -18.18 -1.37 -10.59
C VAL A 63 -19.70 -1.38 -10.63
N ALA A 64 -20.35 -1.91 -9.59
CA ALA A 64 -21.82 -1.98 -9.53
C ALA A 64 -22.45 -0.58 -9.62
N GLU A 65 -21.93 0.39 -8.85
CA GLU A 65 -22.40 1.78 -8.89
C GLU A 65 -22.20 2.43 -10.27
N LEU A 66 -21.05 2.25 -10.88
CA LEU A 66 -20.75 2.82 -12.20
C LEU A 66 -21.57 2.17 -13.30
N CYS A 67 -21.78 0.85 -13.27
CA CYS A 67 -22.64 0.15 -14.20
C CYS A 67 -24.11 0.64 -14.13
N ILE A 68 -24.61 0.85 -12.90
CA ILE A 68 -25.96 1.42 -12.69
C ILE A 68 -26.03 2.85 -13.23
N ARG A 69 -25.04 3.68 -12.94
CA ARG A 69 -25.02 5.10 -13.32
C ARG A 69 -24.93 5.32 -14.83
N TYR A 70 -24.13 4.52 -15.52
CA TYR A 70 -23.84 4.73 -16.95
C TYR A 70 -24.55 3.74 -17.87
N GLY A 71 -25.24 2.73 -17.33
CA GLY A 71 -25.91 1.70 -18.13
C GLY A 71 -24.96 0.85 -19.00
N GLN A 72 -23.67 0.79 -18.65
CA GLN A 72 -22.64 0.09 -19.41
C GLN A 72 -21.87 -0.87 -18.51
N ILE A 73 -21.37 -1.96 -19.09
CA ILE A 73 -20.48 -2.89 -18.39
C ILE A 73 -19.08 -2.26 -18.28
N ILE A 74 -18.65 -1.96 -17.06
CA ILE A 74 -17.33 -1.41 -16.78
C ILE A 74 -16.40 -2.54 -16.37
N LYS A 75 -15.34 -2.75 -17.15
CA LYS A 75 -14.33 -3.79 -16.93
C LYS A 75 -13.16 -3.26 -16.10
N ILE A 76 -13.39 -2.89 -14.86
CA ILE A 76 -12.38 -2.28 -13.98
C ILE A 76 -11.15 -3.21 -13.82
N TRP A 77 -11.35 -4.53 -13.84
CA TRP A 77 -10.32 -5.53 -13.68
C TRP A 77 -9.34 -5.63 -14.87
N ASP A 78 -9.68 -5.03 -16.02
CA ASP A 78 -8.72 -4.88 -17.12
C ASP A 78 -7.68 -3.80 -16.80
N TYR A 79 -7.95 -2.91 -15.82
CA TYR A 79 -7.14 -1.75 -15.47
C TYR A 79 -6.45 -1.83 -14.11
N ILE A 80 -6.89 -2.72 -13.21
CA ILE A 80 -6.25 -2.89 -11.91
C ILE A 80 -6.02 -4.37 -11.59
N ARG A 81 -4.84 -4.67 -11.05
CA ARG A 81 -4.51 -5.95 -10.45
C ARG A 81 -4.08 -5.74 -9.02
N ILE A 82 -4.70 -6.46 -8.08
CA ILE A 82 -4.40 -6.37 -6.65
C ILE A 82 -3.73 -7.67 -6.22
N CYS A 83 -2.52 -7.58 -5.64
CA CYS A 83 -1.74 -8.72 -5.16
C CYS A 83 -1.18 -8.42 -3.77
N THR A 84 -0.87 -9.46 -3.00
CA THR A 84 -0.04 -9.30 -1.81
C THR A 84 1.44 -9.46 -2.15
N TYR A 85 2.33 -8.87 -1.32
CA TYR A 85 3.76 -9.07 -1.45
C TYR A 85 4.13 -10.55 -1.30
N GLN A 86 3.45 -11.25 -0.38
CA GLN A 86 3.67 -12.67 -0.10
C GLN A 86 3.31 -13.57 -1.29
N GLU A 87 2.25 -13.24 -2.05
CA GLU A 87 1.91 -13.98 -3.29
C GLU A 87 3.03 -13.91 -4.31
N ILE A 88 3.67 -12.76 -4.44
CA ILE A 88 4.79 -12.55 -5.36
C ILE A 88 6.03 -13.29 -4.88
N GLU A 89 6.36 -13.13 -3.61
CA GLU A 89 7.45 -13.84 -2.94
C GLU A 89 7.35 -15.35 -3.12
N GLN A 90 6.17 -15.93 -2.85
CA GLN A 90 5.94 -17.36 -3.00
C GLN A 90 6.17 -17.82 -4.44
N LYS A 91 5.68 -17.09 -5.43
CA LYS A 91 5.89 -17.43 -6.84
C LYS A 91 7.36 -17.37 -7.24
N LEU A 92 8.09 -16.35 -6.77
CA LEU A 92 9.55 -16.24 -6.99
C LEU A 92 10.30 -17.40 -6.37
N LYS A 93 9.98 -17.78 -5.12
CA LYS A 93 10.54 -18.95 -4.42
C LYS A 93 10.24 -20.27 -5.13
N CYS A 94 9.09 -20.39 -5.79
CA CYS A 94 8.73 -21.54 -6.59
C CYS A 94 9.38 -21.57 -8.01
N GLY A 95 10.30 -20.66 -8.28
CA GLY A 95 11.05 -20.62 -9.54
C GLY A 95 10.39 -19.83 -10.66
N ASN A 96 9.29 -19.15 -10.43
CA ASN A 96 8.71 -18.22 -11.41
C ASN A 96 9.49 -16.89 -11.40
N ALA A 97 10.38 -16.72 -12.35
CA ALA A 97 11.23 -15.52 -12.43
C ALA A 97 10.46 -14.24 -12.76
N ASP A 98 9.28 -14.31 -13.36
CA ASP A 98 8.45 -13.15 -13.72
C ASP A 98 6.96 -13.36 -13.37
N PRO A 99 6.61 -13.38 -12.08
CA PRO A 99 5.26 -13.70 -11.60
C PRO A 99 4.18 -12.68 -12.00
N LEU A 100 4.58 -11.50 -12.45
CA LEU A 100 3.70 -10.41 -12.84
C LEU A 100 3.72 -10.13 -14.33
N ASN A 101 4.50 -10.89 -15.10
CA ASN A 101 4.72 -10.66 -16.54
C ASN A 101 5.23 -9.23 -16.79
N ALA A 102 6.22 -8.81 -16.04
CA ALA A 102 6.82 -7.47 -16.16
C ALA A 102 7.64 -7.32 -17.44
N ASN A 103 8.19 -8.43 -17.95
CA ASN A 103 9.14 -8.49 -19.06
C ASN A 103 8.52 -9.05 -20.35
N ILE A 104 7.27 -8.70 -20.63
CA ILE A 104 6.62 -9.10 -21.89
C ILE A 104 7.22 -8.29 -23.05
N GLN A 105 7.43 -8.95 -24.17
CA GLN A 105 7.86 -8.32 -25.42
C GLN A 105 6.80 -8.54 -26.51
N ASP A 106 6.70 -7.58 -27.42
CA ASP A 106 5.92 -7.73 -28.66
C ASP A 106 6.62 -8.67 -29.67
N GLU A 107 5.97 -8.94 -30.78
CA GLU A 107 6.53 -9.79 -31.86
C GLU A 107 7.85 -9.25 -32.44
N LYS A 108 8.17 -7.97 -32.23
CA LYS A 108 9.40 -7.31 -32.68
C LYS A 108 10.46 -7.24 -31.57
N GLY A 109 10.18 -7.81 -30.38
CA GLY A 109 11.09 -7.79 -29.24
C GLY A 109 11.07 -6.49 -28.43
N ASN A 110 10.12 -5.58 -28.67
CA ASN A 110 10.00 -4.37 -27.88
C ASN A 110 9.27 -4.68 -26.54
N PRO A 111 9.69 -4.10 -25.41
CA PRO A 111 9.05 -4.33 -24.15
C PRO A 111 7.61 -3.78 -24.14
N ILE A 112 6.65 -4.63 -23.79
CA ILE A 112 5.27 -4.25 -23.53
C ILE A 112 5.13 -3.96 -22.04
N GLU A 113 4.78 -2.74 -21.68
CA GLU A 113 4.53 -2.39 -20.29
C GLU A 113 3.21 -3.00 -19.82
N SER A 114 3.31 -3.98 -18.93
CA SER A 114 2.12 -4.60 -18.30
C SER A 114 1.34 -3.63 -17.42
N TYR A 115 2.04 -2.66 -16.81
CA TYR A 115 1.47 -1.66 -15.92
C TYR A 115 2.13 -0.29 -16.16
N TYR A 116 1.35 0.78 -15.95
CA TYR A 116 1.87 2.15 -15.98
C TYR A 116 2.13 2.69 -14.57
N TYR A 117 1.36 2.22 -13.60
CA TYR A 117 1.49 2.56 -12.19
C TYR A 117 1.70 1.30 -11.36
N VAL A 118 2.65 1.35 -10.43
CA VAL A 118 2.82 0.34 -9.38
C VAL A 118 2.69 1.01 -8.03
N VAL A 119 1.72 0.58 -7.24
CA VAL A 119 1.42 1.10 -5.92
C VAL A 119 1.89 0.11 -4.87
N TYR A 120 2.73 0.57 -3.97
CA TYR A 120 3.28 -0.18 -2.83
C TYR A 120 2.60 0.34 -1.56
N ASP A 121 1.50 -0.30 -1.16
CA ASP A 121 0.77 0.09 0.06
C ASP A 121 1.42 -0.53 1.29
N GLU A 122 1.51 0.26 2.36
CA GLU A 122 2.25 -0.09 3.59
C GLU A 122 3.68 -0.58 3.29
N CYS A 123 4.38 0.17 2.44
CA CYS A 123 5.72 -0.19 1.95
C CYS A 123 6.78 -0.34 3.04
N HIS A 124 6.53 0.15 4.26
CA HIS A 124 7.38 -0.10 5.44
C HIS A 124 7.55 -1.61 5.72
N TYR A 125 6.63 -2.45 5.21
CA TYR A 125 6.73 -3.91 5.25
C TYR A 125 8.10 -4.41 4.79
N PHE A 126 8.65 -3.85 3.73
CA PHE A 126 9.95 -4.27 3.20
C PHE A 126 11.12 -4.01 4.13
N TYR A 127 10.97 -3.05 5.05
CA TYR A 127 11.97 -2.78 6.07
C TYR A 127 11.72 -3.60 7.34
N ALA A 128 10.49 -3.60 7.84
CA ALA A 128 10.14 -4.24 9.10
C ALA A 128 10.21 -5.77 9.05
N ASP A 129 9.94 -6.38 7.89
CA ASP A 129 9.91 -7.82 7.70
C ASP A 129 11.24 -8.42 7.18
N ALA A 130 12.14 -7.58 6.67
CA ALA A 130 13.40 -8.02 6.05
C ALA A 130 14.30 -8.81 7.00
N ASP A 131 14.33 -8.44 8.28
CA ASP A 131 15.15 -9.12 9.30
C ASP A 131 14.61 -10.52 9.64
N PHE A 132 13.33 -10.77 9.39
CA PHE A 132 12.65 -12.02 9.73
C PHE A 132 12.39 -12.92 8.53
N ASN A 133 12.32 -12.34 7.31
CA ASN A 133 11.95 -13.05 6.10
C ASN A 133 12.85 -12.66 4.91
N PRO A 134 13.83 -13.49 4.56
CA PRO A 134 14.70 -13.24 3.39
C PRO A 134 13.95 -13.11 2.05
N GLY A 135 12.74 -13.66 1.96
CA GLY A 135 11.91 -13.56 0.76
C GLY A 135 11.39 -12.15 0.50
N THR A 136 11.30 -11.33 1.56
CA THR A 136 10.89 -9.93 1.46
C THR A 136 11.87 -9.12 0.61
N GLU A 137 13.17 -9.36 0.77
CA GLU A 137 14.19 -8.69 -0.06
C GLU A 137 14.10 -9.13 -1.52
N ILE A 138 13.89 -10.42 -1.78
CA ILE A 138 13.77 -10.96 -3.15
C ILE A 138 12.56 -10.31 -3.85
N SER A 139 11.43 -10.23 -3.19
CA SER A 139 10.23 -9.58 -3.75
C SER A 139 10.42 -8.09 -3.96
N TYR A 140 11.08 -7.39 -3.03
CA TYR A 140 11.40 -5.97 -3.17
C TYR A 140 12.30 -5.70 -4.38
N VAL A 141 13.39 -6.45 -4.53
CA VAL A 141 14.32 -6.31 -5.66
C VAL A 141 13.60 -6.58 -6.99
N TYR A 142 12.85 -7.68 -7.07
CA TYR A 142 12.07 -7.99 -8.27
C TYR A 142 11.11 -6.84 -8.63
N LEU A 143 10.30 -6.39 -7.68
CA LEU A 143 9.29 -5.36 -7.90
C LEU A 143 9.90 -4.02 -8.32
N THR A 144 10.93 -3.57 -7.61
CA THR A 144 11.55 -2.27 -7.88
C THR A 144 12.34 -2.25 -9.18
N GLN A 145 13.01 -3.35 -9.52
CA GLN A 145 13.85 -3.42 -10.74
C GLN A 145 13.01 -3.73 -11.99
N SER A 146 12.05 -4.66 -11.92
CA SER A 146 11.21 -5.01 -13.07
C SER A 146 10.29 -3.86 -13.50
N PHE A 147 9.88 -3.01 -12.55
CA PHE A 147 9.01 -1.87 -12.83
C PHE A 147 9.70 -0.51 -12.73
N ARG A 148 11.02 -0.47 -12.88
CA ARG A 148 11.80 0.78 -12.77
C ARG A 148 11.44 1.86 -13.80
N HIS A 149 10.80 1.50 -14.90
CA HIS A 149 10.44 2.41 -16.01
C HIS A 149 8.97 2.90 -15.93
N VAL A 150 8.26 2.58 -14.88
CA VAL A 150 6.88 3.01 -14.66
C VAL A 150 6.79 3.97 -13.46
N VAL A 151 5.64 4.57 -13.28
CA VAL A 151 5.37 5.38 -12.07
C VAL A 151 5.30 4.47 -10.86
N GLN A 152 6.22 4.63 -9.91
CA GLN A 152 6.26 3.87 -8.67
C GLN A 152 5.77 4.74 -7.52
N ILE A 153 4.72 4.29 -6.83
CA ILE A 153 4.03 5.03 -5.77
C ILE A 153 4.18 4.25 -4.46
N PHE A 154 4.98 4.75 -3.55
CA PHE A 154 5.21 4.16 -2.23
C PHE A 154 4.36 4.88 -1.19
N MET A 155 3.51 4.13 -0.48
CA MET A 155 2.60 4.67 0.51
C MET A 155 2.83 4.02 1.87
N SER A 156 2.96 4.83 2.91
CA SER A 156 3.00 4.35 4.30
C SER A 156 2.75 5.50 5.27
N ALA A 157 2.35 5.18 6.49
CA ALA A 157 2.35 6.11 7.61
C ALA A 157 3.78 6.34 8.14
N THR A 158 4.63 5.30 8.08
CA THR A 158 6.00 5.28 8.61
C THR A 158 6.97 4.91 7.49
N ILE A 159 7.43 5.90 6.73
CA ILE A 159 8.25 5.68 5.55
C ILE A 159 9.72 6.13 5.72
N GLU A 160 10.05 6.76 6.84
CA GLU A 160 11.33 7.43 7.06
C GLU A 160 12.52 6.53 6.76
N ASN A 161 12.53 5.32 7.32
CA ASN A 161 13.61 4.36 7.14
C ASN A 161 13.70 3.80 5.72
N MET A 162 12.61 3.87 4.96
CA MET A 162 12.52 3.37 3.59
C MET A 162 12.83 4.43 2.54
N GLU A 163 12.62 5.71 2.84
CA GLU A 163 12.70 6.78 1.84
C GLU A 163 14.09 6.87 1.20
N GLU A 164 15.14 6.85 2.02
CA GLU A 164 16.52 6.91 1.51
C GLU A 164 16.89 5.65 0.72
N LYS A 165 16.48 4.48 1.22
CA LYS A 165 16.69 3.21 0.51
C LYS A 165 15.99 3.21 -0.84
N ILE A 166 14.73 3.61 -0.90
CA ILE A 166 13.95 3.69 -2.15
C ILE A 166 14.63 4.63 -3.14
N LYS A 167 15.04 5.81 -2.71
CA LYS A 167 15.75 6.79 -3.56
C LYS A 167 17.04 6.21 -4.12
N LYS A 168 17.85 5.56 -3.27
CA LYS A 168 19.11 4.94 -3.65
C LYS A 168 18.92 3.78 -4.64
N ASP A 169 18.01 2.85 -4.32
CA ASP A 169 17.82 1.62 -5.09
C ASP A 169 17.16 1.90 -6.46
N LEU A 170 16.39 2.97 -6.58
CA LEU A 170 15.74 3.38 -7.82
C LEU A 170 16.53 4.40 -8.63
N THR A 171 17.67 4.82 -8.12
CA THR A 171 18.67 5.56 -8.88
C THR A 171 19.50 4.56 -9.68
N TYR A 172 19.63 4.77 -11.00
CA TYR A 172 20.39 3.87 -11.85
C TYR A 172 21.31 4.63 -12.81
N THR A 173 22.33 3.96 -13.30
CA THR A 173 23.28 4.54 -14.23
C THR A 173 23.04 4.03 -15.64
N VAL A 174 22.92 4.93 -16.59
CA VAL A 174 22.85 4.62 -18.03
C VAL A 174 24.14 5.09 -18.67
N GLY A 175 25.01 4.15 -19.04
CA GLY A 175 26.37 4.44 -19.46
C GLY A 175 27.16 5.13 -18.33
N PHE A 176 27.65 6.35 -18.56
CA PHE A 176 28.37 7.15 -17.57
C PHE A 176 27.50 8.20 -16.87
N LYS A 177 26.18 8.23 -17.15
CA LYS A 177 25.26 9.22 -16.57
C LYS A 177 24.40 8.57 -15.48
N LEU A 178 24.42 9.20 -14.31
CA LEU A 178 23.49 8.89 -13.24
C LEU A 178 22.08 9.35 -13.63
N HIS A 179 21.13 8.43 -13.65
CA HIS A 179 19.74 8.72 -13.96
C HIS A 179 18.97 8.89 -12.65
N LEU A 180 18.68 10.14 -12.31
CA LEU A 180 17.84 10.47 -11.17
C LEU A 180 16.38 10.48 -11.63
N LYS A 181 15.54 9.66 -10.99
CA LYS A 181 14.10 9.68 -11.24
C LYS A 181 13.48 11.00 -10.81
N PRO A 182 12.48 11.53 -11.54
CA PRO A 182 11.64 12.60 -11.03
C PRO A 182 11.01 12.18 -9.70
N PHE A 183 11.36 12.88 -8.62
CA PHE A 183 10.94 12.56 -7.27
C PHE A 183 9.85 13.53 -6.81
N LYS A 184 8.77 12.97 -6.25
CA LYS A 184 7.69 13.73 -5.62
C LYS A 184 7.35 13.14 -4.26
N LYS A 185 7.22 13.98 -3.26
CA LYS A 185 6.80 13.59 -1.91
C LYS A 185 5.55 14.35 -1.51
N TYR A 186 4.58 13.62 -1.04
CA TYR A 186 3.37 14.14 -0.42
C TYR A 186 3.34 13.66 1.02
N GLU A 187 3.22 14.58 1.95
CA GLU A 187 3.21 14.31 3.38
C GLU A 187 1.96 14.94 4.00
N MET A 188 1.25 14.15 4.78
CA MET A 188 0.12 14.59 5.57
C MET A 188 0.50 14.40 7.05
N GLU A 189 0.58 15.48 7.77
CA GLU A 189 0.71 15.46 9.21
C GLU A 189 -0.68 15.34 9.83
N ILE A 190 -0.81 14.52 10.87
CA ILE A 190 -2.00 14.52 11.73
C ILE A 190 -1.62 15.28 12.98
N ASP A 191 -2.44 16.24 13.30
CA ASP A 191 -2.50 16.84 14.60
C ASP A 191 -3.25 15.88 15.54
N TYR A 192 -2.54 15.36 16.54
CA TYR A 192 -3.09 14.46 17.55
C TYR A 192 -3.49 15.22 18.83
N ASP A 193 -3.60 16.54 18.79
CA ASP A 193 -3.96 17.38 19.94
C ASP A 193 -5.34 17.02 20.55
N TYR A 194 -6.15 16.23 19.82
CA TYR A 194 -7.43 15.70 20.31
C TYR A 194 -7.31 14.35 21.01
N VAL A 195 -6.11 13.78 21.12
CA VAL A 195 -5.88 12.47 21.74
C VAL A 195 -5.23 12.67 23.10
N ASP A 196 -5.95 12.37 24.17
CA ASP A 196 -5.39 12.27 25.50
C ASP A 196 -4.75 10.90 25.71
N LEU A 197 -3.44 10.88 25.93
CA LEU A 197 -2.69 9.65 26.17
C LEU A 197 -2.59 9.39 27.66
N HIS A 198 -3.22 8.30 28.10
CA HIS A 198 -3.11 7.81 29.46
C HIS A 198 -2.17 6.60 29.52
N TYR A 199 -1.08 6.73 30.27
CA TYR A 199 -0.18 5.60 30.57
C TYR A 199 -0.65 4.92 31.86
N ILE A 200 -1.06 3.67 31.76
CA ILE A 200 -1.65 2.91 32.84
C ILE A 200 -0.71 1.77 33.19
N ALA A 201 -0.34 1.66 34.45
CA ALA A 201 0.58 0.64 34.94
C ALA A 201 -0.15 -0.63 35.44
N ASP A 202 -1.41 -0.54 35.81
CA ASP A 202 -2.20 -1.64 36.40
C ASP A 202 -3.58 -1.78 35.74
N ASN A 203 -4.03 -3.02 35.53
CA ASN A 203 -5.35 -3.34 35.01
C ASN A 203 -6.50 -2.78 35.85
N LYS A 204 -6.28 -2.57 37.15
CA LYS A 204 -7.30 -1.97 38.05
C LYS A 204 -7.59 -0.53 37.67
N GLU A 205 -6.58 0.24 37.33
CA GLU A 205 -6.74 1.64 36.88
C GLU A 205 -7.56 1.72 35.58
N ILE A 206 -7.36 0.76 34.66
CA ILE A 206 -8.16 0.68 33.42
C ILE A 206 -9.64 0.45 33.77
N LEU A 207 -9.91 -0.49 34.66
CA LEU A 207 -11.28 -0.84 35.07
C LEU A 207 -11.98 0.32 35.77
N GLU A 208 -11.28 1.07 36.62
CA GLU A 208 -11.81 2.27 37.27
C GLU A 208 -12.11 3.36 36.24
N LEU A 209 -11.21 3.60 35.30
CA LEU A 209 -11.39 4.60 34.23
C LEU A 209 -12.63 4.27 33.38
N ILE A 210 -12.76 3.03 32.91
CA ILE A 210 -13.91 2.58 32.14
C ILE A 210 -15.23 2.70 32.92
N LYS A 211 -15.20 2.44 34.23
CA LYS A 211 -16.38 2.59 35.10
C LYS A 211 -16.80 4.03 35.31
N THR A 212 -15.86 4.95 35.33
CA THR A 212 -16.14 6.39 35.50
C THR A 212 -16.62 7.04 34.22
N GLU A 213 -16.10 6.61 33.06
CA GLU A 213 -16.38 7.24 31.74
C GLU A 213 -17.25 6.32 30.85
N LYS A 214 -18.45 5.99 31.33
CA LYS A 214 -19.38 5.02 30.73
C LYS A 214 -19.86 5.36 29.31
N ASN A 215 -19.71 6.60 28.87
CA ASN A 215 -20.16 7.05 27.54
C ASN A 215 -19.05 7.09 26.49
N GLU A 216 -17.82 6.77 26.88
CA GLU A 216 -16.67 6.75 25.99
C GLU A 216 -16.51 5.40 25.29
N LYS A 217 -15.90 5.44 24.10
CA LYS A 217 -15.50 4.21 23.39
C LYS A 217 -14.01 3.97 23.63
N TRP A 218 -13.70 2.84 24.24
CA TRP A 218 -12.36 2.46 24.61
C TRP A 218 -11.75 1.51 23.57
N LEU A 219 -10.53 1.77 23.16
CA LEU A 219 -9.70 0.86 22.38
C LEU A 219 -8.45 0.53 23.21
N ILE A 220 -8.37 -0.71 23.64
CA ILE A 220 -7.33 -1.16 24.57
C ILE A 220 -6.38 -2.09 23.82
N PHE A 221 -5.08 -1.76 23.83
CA PHE A 221 -4.03 -2.60 23.27
C PHE A 221 -3.34 -3.36 24.42
N THR A 222 -3.13 -4.65 24.21
CA THR A 222 -2.39 -5.50 25.15
C THR A 222 -1.23 -6.18 24.43
N ASP A 223 -0.14 -6.38 25.15
CA ASP A 223 1.06 -7.08 24.67
C ASP A 223 0.88 -8.62 24.65
N ASN A 224 -0.16 -9.12 25.31
CA ASN A 224 -0.41 -10.54 25.48
C ASN A 224 -1.91 -10.85 25.33
N ILE A 225 -2.22 -11.89 24.52
CA ILE A 225 -3.60 -12.30 24.23
C ILE A 225 -4.33 -12.78 25.50
N ASP A 226 -3.63 -13.48 26.40
CA ASP A 226 -4.24 -14.01 27.63
C ASP A 226 -4.61 -12.90 28.60
N LYS A 227 -3.73 -11.92 28.79
CA LYS A 227 -4.03 -10.69 29.55
C LYS A 227 -5.20 -9.90 28.95
N GLY A 228 -5.24 -9.79 27.62
CA GLY A 228 -6.35 -9.14 26.93
C GLY A 228 -7.69 -9.84 27.15
N ASN A 229 -7.70 -11.17 27.13
CA ASN A 229 -8.88 -11.97 27.40
C ASN A 229 -9.34 -11.89 28.87
N GLU A 230 -8.42 -11.83 29.81
CA GLU A 230 -8.70 -11.64 31.25
C GLU A 230 -9.35 -10.27 31.48
N LEU A 231 -8.71 -9.20 30.98
CA LEU A 231 -9.25 -7.86 31.07
C LEU A 231 -10.64 -7.73 30.44
N ALA A 232 -10.85 -8.35 29.27
CA ALA A 232 -12.16 -8.35 28.62
C ALA A 232 -13.25 -9.06 29.43
N LYS A 233 -12.91 -10.07 30.24
CA LYS A 233 -13.85 -10.71 31.19
C LYS A 233 -14.19 -9.77 32.37
N ASP A 234 -13.15 -9.10 32.88
CA ASP A 234 -13.33 -8.19 34.04
C ASP A 234 -14.16 -6.95 33.66
N ILE A 235 -14.06 -6.48 32.40
CA ILE A 235 -14.89 -5.37 31.90
C ILE A 235 -16.38 -5.77 31.77
N ARG A 236 -16.65 -7.05 31.47
CA ARG A 236 -18.04 -7.55 31.29
C ARG A 236 -18.77 -7.88 32.60
N ASN A 237 -18.03 -8.05 33.68
CA ASN A 237 -18.58 -8.32 35.01
C ASN A 237 -18.78 -7.03 35.83
#